data_d99ba94766c8710c104c789b4b1899e4
#
_entry.id   d99ba94766c8710c104c789b4b1899e4
#
_cell.length_a   1.000
_cell.length_b   1.000
_cell.length_c   1.000
_cell.angle_alpha   90.00
_cell.angle_beta   90.00
_cell.angle_gamma   90.00
#
_symmetry.space_group_name_H-M   'P 1'
#
loop_
_entity.id
_entity.type
_entity.pdbx_description
1 polymer ?
#
loop_
_entity_poly.entity_id
_entity_poly.type
_entity_poly.pdbx_seq_one_letter_code
_entity_poly.pdbx_strand_id
1 'polypeptide(L)'
;MRRVSVTEKTVSLPIANSDHPNTKILIEAGAYDLAIEQLQQATAEDSNPNDLYNLGLCFEAIGDYGLAHTTYREAWEADSENLLYAQGLGRIERLRHENPQLKRQLDSR
;
A
#
# COMPACT_ATOMS: atom_id res chain seq x y z
N MET A 1 25.91 1.95 -9.90
CA MET A 1 25.42 2.25 -9.43
C MET A 1 24.25 2.74 -9.58
N ARG A 2 23.47 2.71 -10.18
CA ARG A 2 22.44 3.15 -10.46
C ARG A 2 21.27 2.55 -9.88
N ARG A 3 21.23 1.56 -9.30
CA ARG A 3 20.16 0.97 -8.74
C ARG A 3 19.60 1.73 -7.65
N VAL A 4 20.23 2.63 -7.14
CA VAL A 4 19.77 3.50 -6.07
C VAL A 4 18.49 4.25 -6.46
N SER A 5 18.40 4.63 -7.73
CA SER A 5 17.22 5.38 -8.14
C SER A 5 15.94 4.55 -8.08
N VAL A 6 16.04 3.25 -8.21
CA VAL A 6 14.85 2.40 -8.07
C VAL A 6 14.33 2.44 -6.65
N THR A 7 15.24 2.36 -5.68
CA THR A 7 14.86 2.45 -4.28
C THR A 7 14.21 3.78 -3.96
N GLU A 8 14.75 4.85 -4.50
CA GLU A 8 14.20 6.17 -4.25
C GLU A 8 12.80 6.32 -4.79
N LYS A 9 12.52 5.71 -5.94
CA LYS A 9 11.17 5.78 -6.48
C LYS A 9 10.15 5.13 -5.58
N THR A 10 10.51 4.02 -4.97
CA THR A 10 9.62 3.33 -4.07
C THR A 10 9.30 4.18 -2.86
N VAL A 11 10.31 4.89 -2.34
CA VAL A 11 10.13 5.72 -1.16
C VAL A 11 9.24 6.93 -1.44
N SER A 12 9.10 7.32 -2.69
CA SER A 12 8.33 8.53 -3.01
C SER A 12 6.83 8.29 -3.19
N LEU A 13 6.33 7.11 -2.89
CA LEU A 13 4.89 6.87 -2.96
C LEU A 13 4.16 7.75 -1.96
N PRO A 14 3.02 8.31 -2.36
CA PRO A 14 2.32 9.26 -1.48
C PRO A 14 1.62 8.57 -0.31
N ILE A 15 1.72 9.19 0.86
CA ILE A 15 1.17 8.67 2.10
C ILE A 15 -0.07 9.47 2.46
N ALA A 16 -1.15 8.79 2.85
CA ALA A 16 -2.38 9.46 3.25
C ALA A 16 -2.28 9.96 4.70
N ASN A 17 -3.02 11.02 5.00
CA ASN A 17 -3.10 11.52 6.36
C ASN A 17 -3.82 10.49 7.23
N SER A 18 -3.34 10.37 8.47
CA SER A 18 -3.88 9.38 9.39
C SER A 18 -3.90 9.97 10.79
N ASP A 19 -4.77 9.44 11.64
CA ASP A 19 -4.79 9.77 13.05
C ASP A 19 -3.65 9.09 13.80
N HIS A 20 -2.82 8.34 13.08
CA HIS A 20 -1.69 7.61 13.66
C HIS A 20 -0.38 8.14 13.06
N PRO A 21 0.09 9.31 13.52
CA PRO A 21 1.24 9.95 12.89
C PRO A 21 2.53 9.13 12.94
N ASN A 22 2.65 8.22 13.91
CA ASN A 22 3.84 7.37 13.96
C ASN A 22 3.97 6.48 12.74
N THR A 23 2.85 6.08 12.13
CA THR A 23 2.92 5.22 10.96
C THR A 23 3.54 5.94 9.78
N LYS A 24 3.25 7.24 9.63
CA LYS A 24 3.87 8.02 8.55
C LYS A 24 5.39 8.07 8.73
N ILE A 25 5.83 8.29 9.95
CA ILE A 25 7.26 8.33 10.23
C ILE A 25 7.92 7.00 9.88
N LEU A 26 7.28 5.89 10.26
CA LEU A 26 7.83 4.57 9.97
C LEU A 26 7.89 4.31 8.46
N ILE A 27 6.86 4.70 7.74
CA ILE A 27 6.83 4.51 6.29
C ILE A 27 7.94 5.34 5.63
N GLU A 28 8.08 6.59 6.03
CA GLU A 28 9.09 7.47 5.47
C GLU A 28 10.49 6.98 5.76
N ALA A 29 10.66 6.33 6.91
CA ALA A 29 11.95 5.75 7.30
C ALA A 29 12.23 4.41 6.65
N GLY A 30 11.26 3.85 5.92
CA GLY A 30 11.42 2.54 5.31
C GLY A 30 11.21 1.39 6.27
N ALA A 31 10.68 1.66 7.47
CA ALA A 31 10.42 0.63 8.47
C ALA A 31 9.05 0.01 8.23
N TYR A 32 8.90 -0.64 7.07
CA TYR A 32 7.60 -1.11 6.62
C TYR A 32 7.01 -2.18 7.51
N ASP A 33 7.82 -3.09 8.02
CA ASP A 33 7.31 -4.17 8.88
C ASP A 33 6.67 -3.62 10.13
N LEU A 34 7.31 -2.61 10.75
CA LEU A 34 6.75 -1.98 11.94
C LEU A 34 5.48 -1.21 11.61
N ALA A 35 5.49 -0.51 10.47
CA ALA A 35 4.32 0.23 10.05
C ALA A 35 3.14 -0.71 9.80
N ILE A 36 3.40 -1.85 9.15
CA ILE A 36 2.36 -2.84 8.88
C ILE A 36 1.76 -3.33 10.19
N GLU A 37 2.60 -3.66 11.16
CA GLU A 37 2.12 -4.16 12.44
C GLU A 37 1.18 -3.16 13.12
N GLN A 38 1.59 -1.89 13.15
CA GLN A 38 0.77 -0.86 13.78
C GLN A 38 -0.51 -0.58 13.00
N LEU A 39 -0.42 -0.57 11.68
CA LEU A 39 -1.60 -0.33 10.85
C LEU A 39 -2.59 -1.50 10.91
N GLN A 40 -2.09 -2.72 11.01
CA GLN A 40 -2.98 -3.87 11.16
C GLN A 40 -3.76 -3.79 12.47
N GLN A 41 -3.11 -3.36 13.55
CA GLN A 41 -3.82 -3.15 14.80
C GLN A 41 -4.85 -2.04 14.68
N ALA A 42 -4.46 -0.94 14.08
CA ALA A 42 -5.35 0.21 13.95
C ALA A 42 -6.57 -0.12 13.10
N THR A 43 -6.38 -0.82 11.98
CA THR A 43 -7.50 -1.14 11.09
C THR A 43 -8.38 -2.24 11.63
N ALA A 44 -7.87 -3.08 12.53
CA ALA A 44 -8.69 -4.08 13.19
C ALA A 44 -9.67 -3.43 14.16
N GLU A 45 -9.28 -2.30 14.76
CA GLU A 45 -10.14 -1.59 15.69
C GLU A 45 -11.07 -0.63 14.98
N ASP A 46 -10.58 0.00 13.92
CA ASP A 46 -11.36 0.99 13.18
C ASP A 46 -10.86 0.99 11.73
N SER A 47 -11.67 0.50 10.82
CA SER A 47 -11.30 0.36 9.42
C SER A 47 -11.24 1.71 8.71
N ASN A 48 -10.42 2.61 9.19
CA ASN A 48 -10.26 3.94 8.59
C ASN A 48 -9.64 3.79 7.20
N PRO A 49 -10.25 4.37 6.15
CA PRO A 49 -9.75 4.17 4.78
C PRO A 49 -8.33 4.68 4.57
N ASN A 50 -7.94 5.78 5.24
CA ASN A 50 -6.57 6.27 5.10
C ASN A 50 -5.56 5.27 5.65
N ASP A 51 -5.88 4.63 6.77
CA ASP A 51 -5.02 3.60 7.33
C ASP A 51 -4.97 2.37 6.45
N LEU A 52 -6.10 2.00 5.86
CA LEU A 52 -6.13 0.89 4.90
C LEU A 52 -5.26 1.20 3.68
N TYR A 53 -5.36 2.42 3.17
CA TYR A 53 -4.53 2.82 2.03
C TYR A 53 -3.05 2.75 2.41
N ASN A 54 -2.69 3.30 3.56
CA ASN A 54 -1.28 3.30 4.00
C ASN A 54 -0.77 1.88 4.23
N LEU A 55 -1.64 0.99 4.70
CA LEU A 55 -1.28 -0.42 4.86
C LEU A 55 -1.02 -1.05 3.49
N GLY A 56 -1.88 -0.75 2.51
CA GLY A 56 -1.66 -1.21 1.14
C GLY A 56 -0.34 -0.71 0.58
N LEU A 57 -0.01 0.54 0.89
CA LEU A 57 1.24 1.15 0.46
C LEU A 57 2.45 0.39 1.01
N CYS A 58 2.38 -0.01 2.27
CA CYS A 58 3.45 -0.78 2.88
C CYS A 58 3.58 -2.16 2.24
N PHE A 59 2.46 -2.81 1.97
CA PHE A 59 2.51 -4.10 1.28
C PHE A 59 3.09 -3.96 -0.12
N GLU A 60 2.73 -2.89 -0.83
CA GLU A 60 3.30 -2.63 -2.14
C GLU A 60 4.82 -2.44 -2.04
N ALA A 61 5.27 -1.70 -1.02
CA ALA A 61 6.68 -1.41 -0.86
C ALA A 61 7.52 -2.66 -0.60
N ILE A 62 6.96 -3.63 0.12
CA ILE A 62 7.70 -4.87 0.39
C ILE A 62 7.45 -5.95 -0.66
N GLY A 63 6.66 -5.65 -1.68
CA GLY A 63 6.44 -6.57 -2.78
C GLY A 63 5.32 -7.57 -2.58
N ASP A 64 4.51 -7.44 -1.53
CA ASP A 64 3.36 -8.30 -1.35
C ASP A 64 2.17 -7.69 -2.06
N TYR A 65 2.15 -7.87 -3.37
CA TYR A 65 1.16 -7.21 -4.21
C TYR A 65 -0.24 -7.78 -4.05
N GLY A 66 -0.34 -9.02 -3.63
CA GLY A 66 -1.66 -9.60 -3.35
C GLY A 66 -2.35 -8.91 -2.19
N LEU A 67 -1.63 -8.73 -1.09
CA LEU A 67 -2.19 -8.03 0.07
C LEU A 67 -2.37 -6.55 -0.23
N ALA A 68 -1.45 -5.95 -1.01
CA ALA A 68 -1.60 -4.56 -1.41
C ALA A 68 -2.90 -4.38 -2.20
N HIS A 69 -3.18 -5.28 -3.13
CA HIS A 69 -4.39 -5.21 -3.94
C HIS A 69 -5.64 -5.25 -3.06
N THR A 70 -5.69 -6.22 -2.16
CA THR A 70 -6.84 -6.39 -1.28
C THR A 70 -7.06 -5.15 -0.42
N THR A 71 -5.99 -4.63 0.15
CA THR A 71 -6.08 -3.53 1.10
C THR A 71 -6.42 -2.21 0.40
N TYR A 72 -5.81 -1.96 -0.76
CA TYR A 72 -6.16 -0.78 -1.55
C TYR A 72 -7.63 -0.84 -2.00
N ARG A 73 -8.08 -2.03 -2.36
CA ARG A 73 -9.46 -2.18 -2.78
C ARG A 73 -10.42 -1.87 -1.65
N GLU A 74 -10.10 -2.32 -0.44
CA GLU A 74 -10.93 -2.01 0.71
C GLU A 74 -11.01 -0.50 0.95
N ALA A 75 -9.87 0.20 0.83
CA ALA A 75 -9.86 1.63 0.99
C ALA A 75 -10.71 2.30 -0.09
N TRP A 76 -10.54 1.86 -1.33
CA TRP A 76 -11.30 2.43 -2.45
C TRP A 76 -12.80 2.19 -2.32
N GLU A 77 -13.19 1.01 -1.84
CA GLU A 77 -14.60 0.70 -1.65
C GLU A 77 -15.23 1.57 -0.57
N ALA A 78 -14.43 1.99 0.41
CA ALA A 78 -14.93 2.87 1.47
C ALA A 78 -15.10 4.30 0.97
N ASP A 79 -14.31 4.73 -0.01
CA ASP A 79 -14.40 6.08 -0.57
C ASP A 79 -13.93 6.04 -2.02
N SER A 80 -14.84 5.69 -2.92
CA SER A 80 -14.50 5.46 -4.31
C SER A 80 -14.19 6.74 -5.08
N GLU A 81 -14.37 7.89 -4.46
CA GLU A 81 -14.04 9.17 -5.09
C GLU A 81 -12.65 9.67 -4.69
N ASN A 82 -11.96 8.93 -3.83
CA ASN A 82 -10.64 9.36 -3.37
C ASN A 82 -9.58 8.97 -4.40
N LEU A 83 -8.93 10.00 -4.94
CA LEU A 83 -7.94 9.79 -6.00
C LEU A 83 -6.75 8.97 -5.55
N LEU A 84 -6.27 9.19 -4.33
CA LEU A 84 -5.14 8.42 -3.81
C LEU A 84 -5.43 6.92 -3.80
N TYR A 85 -6.63 6.56 -3.34
CA TYR A 85 -7.02 5.16 -3.26
C TYR A 85 -7.11 4.54 -4.65
N ALA A 86 -7.71 5.29 -5.58
CA ALA A 86 -7.83 4.83 -6.95
C ALA A 86 -6.44 4.65 -7.60
N GLN A 87 -5.52 5.57 -7.31
CA GLN A 87 -4.18 5.48 -7.87
C GLN A 87 -3.41 4.28 -7.34
N GLY A 88 -3.54 4.00 -6.03
CA GLY A 88 -2.90 2.82 -5.46
C GLY A 88 -3.41 1.55 -6.10
N LEU A 89 -4.73 1.42 -6.17
CA LEU A 89 -5.33 0.25 -6.80
C LEU A 89 -4.92 0.16 -8.27
N GLY A 90 -4.89 1.29 -8.97
CA GLY A 90 -4.52 1.31 -10.39
C GLY A 90 -3.08 0.86 -10.63
N ARG A 91 -2.15 1.23 -9.74
CA ARG A 91 -0.77 0.79 -9.88
C ARG A 91 -0.68 -0.74 -9.83
N ILE A 92 -1.40 -1.34 -8.88
CA ILE A 92 -1.37 -2.80 -8.72
C ILE A 92 -2.05 -3.48 -9.91
N GLU A 93 -3.16 -2.93 -10.40
CA GLU A 93 -3.83 -3.50 -11.56
C GLU A 93 -2.96 -3.46 -12.80
N ARG A 94 -2.19 -2.38 -12.97
CA ARG A 94 -1.27 -2.30 -14.10
C ARG A 94 -0.17 -3.35 -14.01
N LEU A 95 0.38 -3.54 -12.81
CA LEU A 95 1.40 -4.57 -12.60
C LEU A 95 0.84 -5.94 -12.92
N ARG A 96 -0.41 -6.19 -12.56
CA ARG A 96 -1.06 -7.45 -12.84
C ARG A 96 -1.11 -7.74 -14.34
N HIS A 97 -1.43 -6.72 -15.13
CA HIS A 97 -1.50 -6.89 -16.58
C HIS A 97 -0.14 -7.05 -17.22
N GLU A 98 0.88 -6.43 -16.65
CA GLU A 98 2.22 -6.42 -17.25
C GLU A 98 3.09 -7.58 -16.82
N ASN A 99 2.70 -8.29 -15.76
CA ASN A 99 3.54 -9.34 -15.18
C ASN A 99 2.72 -10.60 -14.94
N PRO A 100 2.91 -11.65 -15.76
CA PRO A 100 2.11 -12.88 -15.61
C PRO A 100 2.28 -13.56 -14.25
N GLN A 101 3.46 -13.49 -13.65
CA GLN A 101 3.66 -14.08 -12.34
C GLN A 101 2.85 -13.35 -11.28
N LEU A 102 2.82 -12.03 -11.37
CA LEU A 102 2.04 -11.23 -10.46
C LEU A 102 0.56 -11.50 -10.62
N LYS A 103 0.12 -11.67 -11.87
CA LYS A 103 -1.27 -12.00 -12.11
C LYS A 103 -1.65 -13.29 -11.41
N ARG A 104 -0.80 -14.31 -11.48
CA ARG A 104 -1.07 -15.56 -10.79
C ARG A 104 -1.12 -15.38 -9.28
N GLN A 105 -0.21 -14.56 -8.75
CA GLN A 105 -0.20 -14.27 -7.32
C GLN A 105 -1.51 -13.63 -6.87
N LEU A 106 -1.99 -12.66 -7.63
CA LEU A 106 -3.23 -11.97 -7.29
C LEU A 106 -4.44 -12.88 -7.44
N ASP A 107 -4.46 -13.68 -8.50
CA ASP A 107 -5.60 -14.54 -8.78
C ASP A 107 -5.73 -15.68 -7.78
N SER A 108 -4.65 -16.09 -7.15
CA SER A 108 -4.70 -17.19 -6.19
C SER A 108 -5.15 -16.74 -4.82
N ARG A 109 -5.40 -15.46 -4.62
CA ARG A 109 -5.90 -14.95 -3.37
C ARG A 109 -7.41 -14.78 -3.41
#